data_268bb60f067052bb9b7d692ba6487ea1
#
_entry.id   268bb60f067052bb9b7d692ba6487ea1
#
_cell.length_a   1.000
_cell.length_b   1.000
_cell.length_c   1.000
_cell.angle_alpha   90.00
_cell.angle_beta   90.00
_cell.angle_gamma   90.00
#
_symmetry.space_group_name_H-M   'P 1'
#
loop_
_entity.id
_entity.type
_entity.pdbx_description
1 polymer ?
#
loop_
_entity_poly.entity_id
_entity_poly.type
_entity_poly.pdbx_seq_one_letter_code
_entity_poly.pdbx_strand_id
1 'polypeptide(L)'
;MQSEPRDIIILKSDIKRGLHITLTNLIKSKKKHNNCTVFLITSGGDPDAAYRIGRCLQHSYENVRLVVPWYCKSAGTLVCMAAHELVISDLGELGPLDVQLLRRDEVGDRSSGMDLVEAMGMIANQVTSAFRNNLLSIKNETRLSTKLAGDFAVRLATSIIEPLYSQIDPIRLGENQRATSIALQYGIRLSEKTNSISKESLMRLIAGYPSHGFVIDRKEAKTLFNKVDHPTPHEEKICDYLMQINLDESIVDLLEETELFHEHDENNSTTEQGDCHSTPSNDSNQTTQNNSGTDQPSSKECSSDSNAASN
;
A
#
# COMPACT_ATOMS: atom_id res chain seq x y z
N MET A 1 13.59 30.68 15.41
CA MET A 1 12.18 30.60 15.81
C MET A 1 12.04 29.28 16.53
N GLN A 2 11.74 29.28 17.83
CA GLN A 2 11.45 28.02 18.53
C GLN A 2 10.18 27.44 17.92
N SER A 3 10.21 26.18 17.52
CA SER A 3 9.02 25.46 17.03
C SER A 3 8.01 25.38 18.18
N GLU A 4 6.75 25.64 17.87
CA GLU A 4 5.67 25.45 18.84
C GLU A 4 5.66 23.96 19.31
N PRO A 5 5.44 23.72 20.60
CA PRO A 5 5.45 22.37 21.16
C PRO A 5 4.32 21.54 20.53
N ARG A 6 4.61 20.26 20.29
CA ARG A 6 3.72 19.31 19.61
C ARG A 6 3.64 18.00 20.36
N ASP A 7 2.46 17.39 20.36
CA ASP A 7 2.31 16.00 20.76
C ASP A 7 2.87 15.09 19.64
N ILE A 8 3.63 14.07 20.00
CA ILE A 8 4.17 13.06 19.08
C ILE A 8 3.31 11.83 19.13
N ILE A 9 2.69 11.47 18.01
CA ILE A 9 1.82 10.31 17.88
C ILE A 9 2.49 9.31 16.94
N ILE A 10 2.65 8.08 17.39
CA ILE A 10 3.16 6.98 16.57
C ILE A 10 2.00 6.04 16.22
N LEU A 11 1.78 5.84 14.92
CA LEU A 11 0.80 4.93 14.35
C LEU A 11 1.50 3.96 13.39
N LYS A 12 2.00 2.85 13.90
CA LYS A 12 2.57 1.74 13.10
C LYS A 12 1.63 0.55 13.21
N SER A 13 0.66 0.47 12.31
CA SER A 13 -0.37 -0.58 12.32
C SER A 13 -1.22 -0.56 11.06
N ASP A 14 -1.83 -1.70 10.74
CA ASP A 14 -2.93 -1.73 9.77
C ASP A 14 -4.12 -0.89 10.26
N ILE A 15 -4.77 -0.22 9.32
CA ILE A 15 -5.92 0.63 9.62
C ILE A 15 -7.16 -0.26 9.77
N LYS A 16 -7.54 -0.51 11.03
CA LYS A 16 -8.72 -1.29 11.43
C LYS A 16 -9.66 -0.45 12.26
N ARG A 17 -10.93 -0.86 12.33
CA ARG A 17 -11.96 -0.11 13.08
C ARG A 17 -11.61 0.13 14.56
N GLY A 18 -10.89 -0.78 15.21
CA GLY A 18 -10.42 -0.59 16.59
C GLY A 18 -9.40 0.53 16.75
N LEU A 19 -8.57 0.78 15.74
CA LEU A 19 -7.46 1.73 15.83
C LEU A 19 -7.93 3.16 16.15
N HIS A 20 -9.02 3.64 15.52
CA HIS A 20 -9.54 4.98 15.80
C HIS A 20 -10.06 5.14 17.24
N ILE A 21 -10.57 4.05 17.85
CA ILE A 21 -11.04 4.06 19.24
C ILE A 21 -9.81 4.18 20.16
N THR A 22 -8.79 3.37 19.91
CA THR A 22 -7.52 3.43 20.66
C THR A 22 -6.90 4.82 20.58
N LEU A 23 -6.77 5.37 19.36
CA LEU A 23 -6.25 6.72 19.17
C LEU A 23 -7.08 7.79 19.88
N THR A 24 -8.41 7.71 19.82
CA THR A 24 -9.30 8.66 20.49
C THR A 24 -9.10 8.63 22.01
N ASN A 25 -8.99 7.44 22.59
CA ASN A 25 -8.78 7.28 24.03
C ASN A 25 -7.38 7.76 24.44
N LEU A 26 -6.37 7.47 23.63
CA LEU A 26 -4.99 7.92 23.82
C LEU A 26 -4.90 9.45 23.84
N ILE A 27 -5.47 10.12 22.84
CA ILE A 27 -5.51 11.57 22.78
C ILE A 27 -6.26 12.15 23.99
N LYS A 28 -7.40 11.58 24.38
CA LYS A 28 -8.14 12.06 25.56
C LYS A 28 -7.35 11.96 26.86
N SER A 29 -6.50 10.95 27.01
CA SER A 29 -5.73 10.70 28.23
C SER A 29 -4.39 11.42 28.28
N LYS A 30 -3.71 11.57 27.12
CA LYS A 30 -2.31 12.03 27.06
C LYS A 30 -2.10 13.36 26.34
N LYS A 31 -3.10 13.95 25.66
CA LYS A 31 -2.95 15.21 24.92
C LYS A 31 -2.48 16.35 25.82
N LYS A 32 -1.40 17.05 25.41
CA LYS A 32 -0.83 18.20 26.11
C LYS A 32 -0.82 19.48 25.28
N HIS A 33 -0.66 19.35 23.96
CA HIS A 33 -0.46 20.47 23.05
C HIS A 33 -1.60 20.63 22.05
N ASN A 34 -1.71 21.82 21.45
CA ASN A 34 -2.71 22.08 20.42
C ASN A 34 -2.28 21.58 19.03
N ASN A 35 -1.01 21.31 18.85
CA ASN A 35 -0.43 20.80 17.60
C ASN A 35 0.07 19.37 17.80
N CYS A 36 0.08 18.57 16.74
CA CYS A 36 0.69 17.24 16.77
C CYS A 36 1.55 16.96 15.55
N THR A 37 2.50 16.04 15.74
CA THR A 37 3.25 15.37 14.67
C THR A 37 2.91 13.89 14.74
N VAL A 38 2.38 13.35 13.65
CA VAL A 38 1.94 11.94 13.55
C VAL A 38 2.92 11.20 12.66
N PHE A 39 3.57 10.18 13.18
CA PHE A 39 4.37 9.24 12.39
C PHE A 39 3.48 8.06 11.99
N LEU A 40 3.26 7.88 10.69
CA LEU A 40 2.35 6.89 10.16
C LEU A 40 3.07 5.88 9.26
N ILE A 41 3.03 4.61 9.67
CA ILE A 41 3.51 3.45 8.88
C ILE A 41 2.35 2.46 8.81
N THR A 42 1.88 2.17 7.59
CA THR A 42 0.72 1.31 7.41
C THR A 42 0.64 0.72 6.00
N SER A 43 0.23 -0.54 5.89
CA SER A 43 -0.13 -1.17 4.62
C SER A 43 -1.50 -0.69 4.09
N GLY A 44 -2.26 0.04 4.91
CA GLY A 44 -3.61 0.47 4.60
C GLY A 44 -4.67 -0.26 5.40
N GLY A 45 -5.85 -0.48 4.83
CA GLY A 45 -6.95 -1.19 5.47
C GLY A 45 -8.32 -0.56 5.25
N ASP A 46 -9.12 -0.45 6.32
CA ASP A 46 -10.50 0.04 6.28
C ASP A 46 -10.57 1.56 6.03
N PRO A 47 -11.14 2.02 4.91
CA PRO A 47 -11.27 3.46 4.61
C PRO A 47 -12.19 4.21 5.57
N ASP A 48 -13.19 3.55 6.15
CA ASP A 48 -14.05 4.16 7.17
C ASP A 48 -13.26 4.44 8.46
N ALA A 49 -12.36 3.52 8.83
CA ALA A 49 -11.47 3.72 9.97
C ALA A 49 -10.44 4.84 9.69
N ALA A 50 -9.86 4.88 8.49
CA ALA A 50 -8.96 5.96 8.05
C ALA A 50 -9.64 7.34 8.15
N TYR A 51 -10.85 7.44 7.62
CA TYR A 51 -11.64 8.67 7.74
C TYR A 51 -11.85 9.08 9.20
N ARG A 52 -12.19 8.13 10.07
CA ARG A 52 -12.38 8.37 11.51
C ARG A 52 -11.10 8.82 12.20
N ILE A 53 -9.96 8.23 11.86
CA ILE A 53 -8.63 8.63 12.35
C ILE A 53 -8.34 10.07 11.92
N GLY A 54 -8.47 10.38 10.62
CA GLY A 54 -8.25 11.73 10.11
C GLY A 54 -9.15 12.78 10.78
N ARG A 55 -10.45 12.47 10.96
CA ARG A 55 -11.37 13.36 11.67
C ARG A 55 -11.05 13.52 13.15
N CYS A 56 -10.58 12.46 13.81
CA CYS A 56 -10.14 12.51 15.20
C CYS A 56 -8.95 13.47 15.37
N LEU A 57 -7.95 13.36 14.51
CA LEU A 57 -6.79 14.27 14.50
C LEU A 57 -7.22 15.72 14.25
N GLN A 58 -8.03 15.97 13.22
CA GLN A 58 -8.52 17.31 12.88
C GLN A 58 -9.43 17.94 13.94
N HIS A 59 -10.13 17.11 14.73
CA HIS A 59 -10.96 17.60 15.83
C HIS A 59 -10.13 17.92 17.06
N SER A 60 -9.09 17.13 17.29
CA SER A 60 -8.28 17.21 18.51
C SER A 60 -7.16 18.25 18.40
N TYR A 61 -6.66 18.57 17.20
CA TYR A 61 -5.51 19.43 17.00
C TYR A 61 -5.80 20.55 15.99
N GLU A 62 -5.18 21.71 16.24
CA GLU A 62 -5.26 22.88 15.35
C GLU A 62 -4.37 22.70 14.13
N ASN A 63 -3.16 22.16 14.32
CA ASN A 63 -2.23 21.85 13.26
C ASN A 63 -1.76 20.38 13.35
N VAL A 64 -1.97 19.64 12.28
CA VAL A 64 -1.55 18.24 12.13
C VAL A 64 -0.42 18.20 11.11
N ARG A 65 0.77 17.83 11.53
CA ARG A 65 1.91 17.47 10.69
C ARG A 65 2.01 15.94 10.62
N LEU A 66 2.03 15.36 9.43
CA LEU A 66 2.07 13.90 9.27
C LEU A 66 3.37 13.50 8.59
N VAL A 67 4.12 12.66 9.25
CA VAL A 67 5.41 12.13 8.80
C VAL A 67 5.21 10.70 8.34
N VAL A 68 5.72 10.39 7.16
CA VAL A 68 5.73 9.04 6.57
C VAL A 68 7.18 8.52 6.57
N PRO A 69 7.57 7.70 7.57
CA PRO A 69 8.92 7.16 7.66
C PRO A 69 9.24 6.12 6.60
N TRP A 70 8.23 5.32 6.23
CA TRP A 70 8.35 4.23 5.29
C TRP A 70 7.07 4.09 4.46
N TYR A 71 6.51 2.88 4.32
CA TYR A 71 5.29 2.71 3.51
C TYR A 71 4.03 3.25 4.21
N CYS A 72 3.23 3.95 3.44
CA CYS A 72 1.91 4.43 3.84
C CYS A 72 0.94 4.25 2.66
N LYS A 73 0.32 3.08 2.58
CA LYS A 73 -0.44 2.66 1.40
C LYS A 73 -1.95 2.81 1.57
N SER A 74 -2.66 2.95 0.44
CA SER A 74 -4.13 2.87 0.38
C SER A 74 -4.83 3.76 1.43
N ALA A 75 -5.56 3.18 2.39
CA ALA A 75 -6.23 3.90 3.48
C ALA A 75 -5.28 4.78 4.31
N GLY A 76 -3.96 4.47 4.35
CA GLY A 76 -2.95 5.37 4.94
C GLY A 76 -2.82 6.68 4.18
N THR A 77 -2.79 6.63 2.85
CA THR A 77 -2.80 7.83 2.00
C THR A 77 -4.05 8.69 2.24
N LEU A 78 -5.19 8.05 2.53
CA LEU A 78 -6.41 8.77 2.90
C LEU A 78 -6.25 9.53 4.22
N VAL A 79 -5.57 8.93 5.23
CA VAL A 79 -5.26 9.65 6.49
C VAL A 79 -4.36 10.85 6.24
N CYS A 80 -3.40 10.77 5.30
CA CYS A 80 -2.51 11.89 4.95
C CYS A 80 -3.28 13.15 4.51
N MET A 81 -4.48 13.01 3.95
CA MET A 81 -5.31 14.15 3.54
C MET A 81 -5.85 14.97 4.72
N ALA A 82 -5.84 14.39 5.92
CA ALA A 82 -6.24 15.10 7.13
C ALA A 82 -5.14 16.03 7.68
N ALA A 83 -3.91 15.94 7.16
CA ALA A 83 -2.78 16.72 7.60
C ALA A 83 -2.74 18.11 6.94
N HIS A 84 -2.28 19.12 7.69
CA HIS A 84 -1.98 20.44 7.17
C HIS A 84 -0.64 20.46 6.45
N GLU A 85 0.24 19.53 6.81
CA GLU A 85 1.57 19.39 6.26
C GLU A 85 1.94 17.90 6.22
N LEU A 86 2.38 17.45 5.06
CA LEU A 86 2.86 16.09 4.83
C LEU A 86 4.38 16.11 4.75
N VAL A 87 5.01 15.16 5.43
CA VAL A 87 6.46 14.98 5.46
C VAL A 87 6.74 13.55 5.03
N ILE A 88 7.61 13.37 4.06
CA ILE A 88 7.97 12.05 3.55
C ILE A 88 9.49 11.88 3.66
N SER A 89 9.94 10.86 4.40
CA SER A 89 11.36 10.53 4.54
C SER A 89 11.96 10.05 3.21
N ASP A 90 13.27 9.81 3.16
CA ASP A 90 13.91 9.32 1.95
C ASP A 90 13.47 7.90 1.56
N LEU A 91 13.07 7.10 2.55
CA LEU A 91 12.49 5.76 2.34
C LEU A 91 10.95 5.78 2.41
N GLY A 92 10.37 6.96 2.63
CA GLY A 92 8.94 7.14 2.74
C GLY A 92 8.24 7.06 1.39
N GLU A 93 7.13 6.35 1.34
CA GLU A 93 6.31 6.22 0.14
C GLU A 93 4.81 6.19 0.44
N LEU A 94 4.04 6.75 -0.44
CA LEU A 94 2.59 6.62 -0.46
C LEU A 94 2.16 5.56 -1.48
N GLY A 95 0.92 5.12 -1.38
CA GLY A 95 0.26 4.32 -2.41
C GLY A 95 -1.00 4.99 -2.95
N PRO A 96 -1.48 4.55 -4.12
CA PRO A 96 -2.77 4.97 -4.66
C PRO A 96 -3.95 4.65 -3.72
N LEU A 97 -5.08 5.29 -3.98
CA LEU A 97 -6.36 5.05 -3.28
C LEU A 97 -7.28 4.11 -4.05
N ASP A 98 -6.74 3.32 -4.98
CA ASP A 98 -7.55 2.36 -5.70
C ASP A 98 -8.12 1.30 -4.76
N VAL A 99 -9.31 0.84 -5.10
CA VAL A 99 -10.05 -0.10 -4.28
C VAL A 99 -9.68 -1.52 -4.67
N GLN A 100 -9.23 -2.31 -3.70
CA GLN A 100 -9.04 -3.75 -3.87
C GLN A 100 -10.33 -4.50 -3.53
N LEU A 101 -10.82 -5.30 -4.47
CA LEU A 101 -11.93 -6.22 -4.25
C LEU A 101 -11.38 -7.63 -4.01
N LEU A 102 -11.93 -8.31 -3.00
CA LEU A 102 -11.60 -9.72 -2.74
C LEU A 102 -12.10 -10.58 -3.92
N ARG A 103 -11.25 -11.45 -4.43
CA ARG A 103 -11.69 -12.49 -5.37
C ARG A 103 -12.52 -13.53 -4.63
N ARG A 104 -13.71 -13.87 -5.16
CA ARG A 104 -14.61 -14.82 -4.50
C ARG A 104 -14.10 -16.26 -4.56
N ASP A 105 -13.27 -16.56 -5.55
CA ASP A 105 -12.86 -17.93 -5.88
C ASP A 105 -11.49 -18.31 -5.31
N GLU A 106 -10.75 -17.35 -4.74
CA GLU A 106 -9.41 -17.59 -4.17
C GLU A 106 -9.26 -16.91 -2.81
N VAL A 107 -8.88 -17.68 -1.81
CA VAL A 107 -8.68 -17.18 -0.44
C VAL A 107 -7.42 -16.32 -0.40
N GLY A 108 -7.62 -15.02 -0.21
CA GLY A 108 -6.52 -14.05 -0.03
C GLY A 108 -6.06 -13.32 -1.29
N ASP A 109 -6.53 -13.69 -2.48
CA ASP A 109 -6.17 -12.97 -3.70
C ASP A 109 -7.08 -11.73 -3.90
N ARG A 110 -6.43 -10.58 -4.14
CA ARG A 110 -7.08 -9.28 -4.32
C ARG A 110 -6.81 -8.79 -5.74
N SER A 111 -7.85 -8.35 -6.44
CA SER A 111 -7.72 -7.64 -7.71
C SER A 111 -8.03 -6.16 -7.52
N SER A 112 -7.34 -5.29 -8.27
CA SER A 112 -7.71 -3.89 -8.33
C SER A 112 -9.11 -3.73 -8.94
N GLY A 113 -9.93 -2.89 -8.34
CA GLY A 113 -11.22 -2.55 -8.94
C GLY A 113 -11.06 -1.85 -10.29
N MET A 114 -9.92 -1.20 -10.53
CA MET A 114 -9.59 -0.58 -11.81
C MET A 114 -9.41 -1.60 -12.93
N ASP A 115 -8.87 -2.80 -12.64
CA ASP A 115 -8.70 -3.87 -13.63
C ASP A 115 -10.01 -4.20 -14.35
N LEU A 116 -11.13 -4.23 -13.61
CA LEU A 116 -12.45 -4.51 -14.19
C LEU A 116 -12.94 -3.37 -15.09
N VAL A 117 -12.73 -2.11 -14.68
CA VAL A 117 -13.13 -0.93 -15.47
C VAL A 117 -12.27 -0.81 -16.73
N GLU A 118 -10.96 -1.05 -16.62
CA GLU A 118 -10.05 -1.06 -17.76
C GLU A 118 -10.38 -2.19 -18.73
N ALA A 119 -10.63 -3.40 -18.24
CA ALA A 119 -11.05 -4.53 -19.06
C ALA A 119 -12.33 -4.20 -19.84
N MET A 120 -13.33 -3.58 -19.21
CA MET A 120 -14.54 -3.12 -19.90
C MET A 120 -14.24 -2.08 -20.98
N GLY A 121 -13.37 -1.11 -20.69
CA GLY A 121 -12.93 -0.10 -21.67
C GLY A 121 -12.21 -0.73 -22.86
N MET A 122 -11.31 -1.68 -22.60
CA MET A 122 -10.62 -2.44 -23.66
C MET A 122 -11.59 -3.25 -24.51
N ILE A 123 -12.55 -3.95 -23.90
CA ILE A 123 -13.57 -4.71 -24.62
C ILE A 123 -14.40 -3.78 -25.51
N ALA A 124 -14.87 -2.63 -24.99
CA ALA A 124 -15.65 -1.66 -25.77
C ALA A 124 -14.85 -1.12 -27.00
N ASN A 125 -13.55 -0.83 -26.82
CA ASN A 125 -12.69 -0.42 -27.92
C ASN A 125 -12.49 -1.55 -28.94
N GLN A 126 -12.34 -2.79 -28.46
CA GLN A 126 -12.20 -3.97 -29.32
C GLN A 126 -13.46 -4.23 -30.16
N VAL A 127 -14.66 -4.03 -29.59
CA VAL A 127 -15.95 -4.08 -30.33
C VAL A 127 -15.94 -3.13 -31.50
N THR A 128 -15.63 -1.87 -31.21
CA THR A 128 -15.65 -0.82 -32.24
C THR A 128 -14.65 -1.09 -33.35
N SER A 129 -13.45 -1.57 -32.99
CA SER A 129 -12.39 -1.94 -33.93
C SER A 129 -12.79 -3.17 -34.77
N ALA A 130 -13.33 -4.20 -34.13
CA ALA A 130 -13.79 -5.40 -34.82
C ALA A 130 -14.93 -5.10 -35.79
N PHE A 131 -15.92 -4.31 -35.37
CA PHE A 131 -16.99 -3.84 -36.27
C PHE A 131 -16.45 -3.12 -37.49
N ARG A 132 -15.57 -2.11 -37.29
CA ARG A 132 -15.00 -1.32 -38.37
C ARG A 132 -14.19 -2.19 -39.35
N ASN A 133 -13.33 -3.04 -38.84
CA ASN A 133 -12.46 -3.89 -39.65
C ASN A 133 -13.30 -4.91 -40.44
N ASN A 134 -14.26 -5.58 -39.80
CA ASN A 134 -15.13 -6.52 -40.50
C ASN A 134 -16.00 -5.83 -41.56
N LEU A 135 -16.55 -4.64 -41.26
CA LEU A 135 -17.32 -3.87 -42.25
C LEU A 135 -16.50 -3.53 -43.47
N LEU A 136 -15.27 -3.03 -43.30
CA LEU A 136 -14.38 -2.66 -44.40
C LEU A 136 -13.93 -3.89 -45.19
N SER A 137 -13.56 -4.99 -44.52
CA SER A 137 -13.15 -6.22 -45.19
C SER A 137 -14.28 -6.81 -46.05
N ILE A 138 -15.48 -6.99 -45.43
CA ILE A 138 -16.65 -7.50 -46.15
C ILE A 138 -17.00 -6.60 -47.34
N LYS A 139 -16.97 -5.26 -47.15
CA LYS A 139 -17.31 -4.30 -48.21
C LYS A 139 -16.31 -4.32 -49.37
N ASN A 140 -15.04 -4.44 -49.07
CA ASN A 140 -13.95 -4.40 -50.09
C ASN A 140 -13.82 -5.72 -50.83
N GLU A 141 -14.02 -6.84 -50.16
CA GLU A 141 -13.83 -8.20 -50.69
C GLU A 141 -15.09 -8.80 -51.32
N THR A 142 -16.26 -8.23 -51.02
CA THR A 142 -17.54 -8.71 -51.53
C THR A 142 -18.29 -7.60 -52.27
N ARG A 143 -19.21 -7.99 -53.16
CA ARG A 143 -20.12 -7.06 -53.87
C ARG A 143 -21.40 -6.79 -53.04
N LEU A 144 -21.40 -7.05 -51.76
CA LEU A 144 -22.57 -6.86 -50.92
C LEU A 144 -22.90 -5.37 -50.72
N SER A 145 -24.17 -5.08 -50.51
CA SER A 145 -24.60 -3.73 -50.14
C SER A 145 -24.01 -3.32 -48.81
N THR A 146 -23.80 -2.03 -48.59
CA THR A 146 -23.28 -1.52 -47.31
C THR A 146 -24.16 -1.91 -46.12
N LYS A 147 -25.50 -1.98 -46.32
CA LYS A 147 -26.43 -2.42 -45.28
C LYS A 147 -26.16 -3.88 -44.89
N LEU A 148 -26.08 -4.78 -45.89
CA LEU A 148 -25.84 -6.20 -45.62
C LEU A 148 -24.44 -6.45 -45.02
N ALA A 149 -23.42 -5.76 -45.49
CA ALA A 149 -22.08 -5.80 -44.92
C ALA A 149 -22.08 -5.32 -43.44
N GLY A 150 -22.86 -4.27 -43.13
CA GLY A 150 -23.03 -3.80 -41.77
C GLY A 150 -23.70 -4.82 -40.85
N ASP A 151 -24.77 -5.47 -41.33
CA ASP A 151 -25.48 -6.50 -40.54
C ASP A 151 -24.55 -7.70 -40.23
N PHE A 152 -23.71 -8.13 -41.18
CA PHE A 152 -22.72 -9.16 -40.92
C PHE A 152 -21.60 -8.70 -39.98
N ALA A 153 -21.10 -7.48 -40.15
CA ALA A 153 -20.07 -6.93 -39.28
C ALA A 153 -20.54 -6.82 -37.82
N VAL A 154 -21.78 -6.40 -37.59
CA VAL A 154 -22.40 -6.36 -36.24
C VAL A 154 -22.45 -7.77 -35.65
N ARG A 155 -22.97 -8.76 -36.39
CA ARG A 155 -23.06 -10.15 -35.88
C ARG A 155 -21.69 -10.73 -35.52
N LEU A 156 -20.68 -10.52 -36.37
CA LEU A 156 -19.31 -10.97 -36.11
C LEU A 156 -18.71 -10.29 -34.87
N ALA A 157 -18.84 -8.98 -34.77
CA ALA A 157 -18.36 -8.25 -33.60
C ALA A 157 -19.06 -8.70 -32.31
N THR A 158 -20.38 -8.88 -32.34
CA THR A 158 -21.18 -9.31 -31.18
C THR A 158 -20.83 -10.72 -30.75
N SER A 159 -20.67 -11.68 -31.68
CA SER A 159 -20.38 -13.08 -31.36
C SER A 159 -19.02 -13.27 -30.68
N ILE A 160 -18.05 -12.42 -30.95
CA ILE A 160 -16.73 -12.46 -30.29
C ILE A 160 -16.81 -11.92 -28.85
N ILE A 161 -17.69 -10.97 -28.61
CA ILE A 161 -17.67 -10.15 -27.40
C ILE A 161 -18.70 -10.62 -26.37
N GLU A 162 -19.82 -11.18 -26.80
CA GLU A 162 -20.87 -11.71 -25.92
C GLU A 162 -20.34 -12.66 -24.85
N PRO A 163 -19.43 -13.64 -25.16
CA PRO A 163 -18.83 -14.51 -24.14
C PRO A 163 -17.98 -13.76 -23.12
N LEU A 164 -17.32 -12.65 -23.51
CA LEU A 164 -16.49 -11.84 -22.61
C LEU A 164 -17.38 -11.01 -21.68
N TYR A 165 -18.42 -10.40 -22.20
CA TYR A 165 -19.38 -9.63 -21.38
C TYR A 165 -20.14 -10.51 -20.39
N SER A 166 -20.42 -11.76 -20.73
CA SER A 166 -21.10 -12.71 -19.83
C SER A 166 -20.28 -13.08 -18.60
N GLN A 167 -18.95 -12.85 -18.61
CA GLN A 167 -18.06 -13.10 -17.48
C GLN A 167 -17.99 -11.90 -16.52
N ILE A 168 -18.54 -10.74 -16.90
CA ILE A 168 -18.53 -9.54 -16.06
C ILE A 168 -19.68 -9.64 -15.05
N ASP A 169 -19.31 -9.65 -13.76
CA ASP A 169 -20.27 -9.58 -12.65
C ASP A 169 -20.70 -8.12 -12.43
N PRO A 170 -21.94 -7.74 -12.73
CA PRO A 170 -22.43 -6.37 -12.54
C PRO A 170 -22.49 -5.96 -11.08
N ILE A 171 -22.58 -6.91 -10.14
CA ILE A 171 -22.58 -6.62 -8.70
C ILE A 171 -21.17 -6.15 -8.30
N ARG A 172 -20.13 -6.85 -8.75
CA ARG A 172 -18.73 -6.44 -8.51
C ARG A 172 -18.41 -5.06 -9.09
N LEU A 173 -18.94 -4.77 -10.28
CA LEU A 173 -18.79 -3.43 -10.86
C LEU A 173 -19.43 -2.36 -9.97
N GLY A 174 -20.63 -2.64 -9.44
CA GLY A 174 -21.33 -1.74 -8.52
C GLY A 174 -20.60 -1.58 -7.17
N GLU A 175 -20.03 -2.65 -6.64
CA GLU A 175 -19.20 -2.62 -5.43
C GLU A 175 -17.96 -1.73 -5.63
N ASN A 176 -17.28 -1.87 -6.77
CA ASN A 176 -16.13 -1.06 -7.12
C ASN A 176 -16.48 0.44 -7.23
N GLN A 177 -17.55 0.76 -7.96
CA GLN A 177 -18.02 2.15 -8.08
C GLN A 177 -18.36 2.76 -6.72
N ARG A 178 -18.99 2.00 -5.84
CA ARG A 178 -19.32 2.45 -4.49
C ARG A 178 -18.07 2.71 -3.67
N ALA A 179 -17.11 1.81 -3.69
CA ALA A 179 -15.88 1.93 -2.93
C ALA A 179 -15.00 3.09 -3.44
N THR A 180 -14.90 3.29 -4.76
CA THR A 180 -14.26 4.46 -5.39
C THR A 180 -14.96 5.77 -4.95
N SER A 181 -16.28 5.78 -4.92
CA SER A 181 -17.08 6.92 -4.46
C SER A 181 -16.84 7.23 -2.98
N ILE A 182 -16.69 6.21 -2.13
CA ILE A 182 -16.36 6.36 -0.70
C ILE A 182 -14.98 7.01 -0.55
N ALA A 183 -13.95 6.51 -1.24
CA ALA A 183 -12.60 7.06 -1.20
C ALA A 183 -12.59 8.54 -1.63
N LEU A 184 -13.29 8.87 -2.71
CA LEU A 184 -13.45 10.25 -3.18
C LEU A 184 -14.13 11.16 -2.15
N GLN A 185 -15.27 10.72 -1.60
CA GLN A 185 -16.05 11.48 -0.63
C GLN A 185 -15.27 11.73 0.67
N TYR A 186 -14.56 10.72 1.16
CA TYR A 186 -13.74 10.86 2.36
C TYR A 186 -12.53 11.74 2.12
N GLY A 187 -11.85 11.58 0.97
CA GLY A 187 -10.73 12.45 0.60
C GLY A 187 -11.13 13.93 0.54
N ILE A 188 -12.24 14.24 -0.14
CA ILE A 188 -12.78 15.61 -0.19
C ILE A 188 -13.02 16.14 1.22
N ARG A 189 -13.76 15.42 2.06
CA ARG A 189 -14.13 15.87 3.41
C ARG A 189 -12.93 16.03 4.35
N LEU A 190 -11.88 15.25 4.17
CA LEU A 190 -10.65 15.40 4.96
C LEU A 190 -9.82 16.57 4.48
N SER A 191 -9.73 16.80 3.17
CA SER A 191 -8.97 17.90 2.60
C SER A 191 -9.64 19.28 2.72
N GLU A 192 -10.97 19.35 2.90
CA GLU A 192 -11.69 20.63 3.04
C GLU A 192 -11.14 21.52 4.17
N LYS A 193 -10.77 20.94 5.32
CA LYS A 193 -10.25 21.70 6.46
C LYS A 193 -8.79 22.10 6.28
N THR A 194 -8.00 21.26 5.65
CA THR A 194 -6.55 21.40 5.57
C THR A 194 -6.06 21.98 4.26
N ASN A 195 -6.92 21.95 3.24
CA ASN A 195 -6.55 22.26 1.85
C ASN A 195 -5.30 21.48 1.40
N SER A 196 -5.21 20.21 1.83
CA SER A 196 -4.02 19.38 1.62
C SER A 196 -3.85 18.91 0.18
N ILE A 197 -4.95 18.71 -0.55
CA ILE A 197 -4.95 18.15 -1.90
C ILE A 197 -6.09 18.73 -2.74
N SER A 198 -5.86 18.91 -4.05
CA SER A 198 -6.91 19.31 -4.99
C SER A 198 -7.79 18.12 -5.38
N LYS A 199 -8.99 18.41 -5.89
CA LYS A 199 -9.91 17.37 -6.37
C LYS A 199 -9.32 16.59 -7.55
N GLU A 200 -8.59 17.25 -8.43
CA GLU A 200 -7.90 16.66 -9.58
C GLU A 200 -6.80 15.69 -9.13
N SER A 201 -5.98 16.11 -8.17
CA SER A 201 -4.94 15.26 -7.57
C SER A 201 -5.53 14.06 -6.82
N LEU A 202 -6.67 14.26 -6.13
CA LEU A 202 -7.40 13.17 -5.47
C LEU A 202 -7.92 12.15 -6.49
N MET A 203 -8.49 12.61 -7.60
CA MET A 203 -8.93 11.73 -8.68
C MET A 203 -7.76 10.97 -9.31
N ARG A 204 -6.58 11.61 -9.43
CA ARG A 204 -5.36 10.95 -9.88
C ARG A 204 -4.91 9.85 -8.91
N LEU A 205 -5.00 10.07 -7.60
CA LEU A 205 -4.70 9.03 -6.60
C LEU A 205 -5.66 7.84 -6.67
N ILE A 206 -6.93 8.07 -7.05
CA ILE A 206 -7.94 7.02 -7.12
C ILE A 206 -7.86 6.22 -8.42
N ALA A 207 -7.60 6.88 -9.55
CA ALA A 207 -7.75 6.26 -10.88
C ALA A 207 -6.58 6.51 -11.85
N GLY A 208 -5.54 7.21 -11.43
CA GLY A 208 -4.44 7.60 -12.32
C GLY A 208 -3.19 6.74 -12.23
N TYR A 209 -3.17 5.71 -11.39
CA TYR A 209 -2.01 4.84 -11.19
C TYR A 209 -2.28 3.41 -11.67
N PRO A 210 -1.28 2.75 -12.28
CA PRO A 210 -1.49 1.47 -12.95
C PRO A 210 -1.60 0.26 -12.00
N SER A 211 -1.27 0.42 -10.72
CA SER A 211 -1.36 -0.67 -9.75
C SER A 211 -1.50 -0.16 -8.33
N HIS A 212 -2.11 -0.98 -7.46
CA HIS A 212 -2.25 -0.69 -6.02
C HIS A 212 -0.91 -0.54 -5.29
N GLY A 213 0.10 -1.31 -5.71
CA GLY A 213 1.45 -1.26 -5.13
C GLY A 213 2.33 -0.12 -5.66
N PHE A 214 1.80 0.74 -6.55
CA PHE A 214 2.60 1.81 -7.14
C PHE A 214 3.23 2.69 -6.06
N VAL A 215 4.52 3.01 -6.26
CA VAL A 215 5.29 3.83 -5.33
C VAL A 215 5.14 5.30 -5.70
N ILE A 216 4.57 6.07 -4.78
CA ILE A 216 4.48 7.53 -4.87
C ILE A 216 5.51 8.09 -3.89
N ASP A 217 6.67 8.47 -4.39
CA ASP A 217 7.74 9.06 -3.62
C ASP A 217 7.47 10.51 -3.22
N ARG A 218 8.37 11.11 -2.44
CA ARG A 218 8.25 12.52 -2.03
C ARG A 218 8.19 13.49 -3.22
N LYS A 219 8.91 13.20 -4.32
CA LYS A 219 8.93 14.06 -5.50
C LYS A 219 7.58 14.06 -6.19
N GLU A 220 6.99 12.88 -6.36
CA GLU A 220 5.66 12.76 -6.95
C GLU A 220 4.57 13.28 -6.01
N ALA A 221 4.67 13.02 -4.71
CA ALA A 221 3.74 13.54 -3.71
C ALA A 221 3.67 15.08 -3.72
N LYS A 222 4.75 15.79 -4.03
CA LYS A 222 4.76 17.26 -4.24
C LYS A 222 3.91 17.73 -5.40
N THR A 223 3.58 16.87 -6.35
CA THR A 223 2.67 17.17 -7.48
C THR A 223 1.20 16.95 -7.12
N LEU A 224 0.94 16.25 -6.03
CA LEU A 224 -0.39 15.84 -5.60
C LEU A 224 -0.88 16.66 -4.40
N PHE A 225 -0.03 16.82 -3.40
CA PHE A 225 -0.33 17.54 -2.16
C PHE A 225 0.24 18.94 -2.18
N ASN A 226 -0.48 19.88 -1.57
CA ASN A 226 -0.13 21.30 -1.59
C ASN A 226 1.12 21.60 -0.74
N LYS A 227 1.36 20.85 0.33
CA LYS A 227 2.51 21.04 1.23
C LYS A 227 3.15 19.72 1.56
N VAL A 228 4.33 19.46 0.95
CA VAL A 228 5.13 18.26 1.17
C VAL A 228 6.57 18.64 1.43
N ASP A 229 7.08 18.27 2.59
CA ASP A 229 8.42 18.60 3.05
C ASP A 229 9.27 17.33 3.33
N HIS A 230 10.54 17.58 3.59
CA HIS A 230 11.51 16.61 4.10
C HIS A 230 11.43 16.60 5.64
N PRO A 231 11.72 15.48 6.32
CA PRO A 231 11.83 15.45 7.78
C PRO A 231 12.89 16.42 8.30
N THR A 232 12.63 17.01 9.44
CA THR A 232 13.68 17.72 10.22
C THR A 232 14.68 16.70 10.76
N PRO A 233 15.91 17.11 11.16
CA PRO A 233 16.90 16.19 11.75
C PRO A 233 16.38 15.41 12.97
N HIS A 234 15.45 16.01 13.72
CA HIS A 234 14.80 15.35 14.85
C HIS A 234 13.79 14.28 14.38
N GLU A 235 12.95 14.64 13.40
CA GLU A 235 12.01 13.68 12.81
C GLU A 235 12.72 12.53 12.10
N GLU A 236 13.88 12.78 11.49
CA GLU A 236 14.71 11.75 10.86
C GLU A 236 15.18 10.68 11.87
N LYS A 237 15.67 11.09 13.03
CA LYS A 237 16.05 10.15 14.10
C LYS A 237 14.88 9.26 14.54
N ILE A 238 13.67 9.84 14.63
CA ILE A 238 12.47 9.05 14.95
C ILE A 238 12.11 8.10 13.81
N CYS A 239 12.24 8.54 12.55
CA CYS A 239 12.03 7.67 11.40
C CYS A 239 12.99 6.47 11.43
N ASP A 240 14.28 6.71 11.66
CA ASP A 240 15.30 5.67 11.74
C ASP A 240 15.03 4.67 12.88
N TYR A 241 14.62 5.17 14.04
CA TYR A 241 14.22 4.34 15.17
C TYR A 241 13.01 3.45 14.83
N LEU A 242 11.96 4.02 14.23
CA LEU A 242 10.74 3.28 13.87
C LEU A 242 10.97 2.20 12.80
N MET A 243 12.02 2.36 11.97
CA MET A 243 12.40 1.37 10.97
C MET A 243 13.22 0.21 11.55
N GLN A 244 13.91 0.40 12.68
CA GLN A 244 14.66 -0.65 13.37
C GLN A 244 13.74 -1.57 14.19
N ILE A 245 12.56 -1.09 14.59
CA ILE A 245 11.57 -1.89 15.32
C ILE A 245 11.00 -2.95 14.38
N ASN A 246 10.81 -4.17 14.91
CA ASN A 246 10.28 -5.30 14.15
C ASN A 246 9.03 -4.92 13.35
N LEU A 247 9.00 -5.32 12.07
CA LEU A 247 7.92 -4.99 11.12
C LEU A 247 6.55 -5.47 11.57
N ASP A 248 6.49 -6.57 12.28
CA ASP A 248 5.26 -7.20 12.73
C ASP A 248 4.70 -6.56 14.02
N GLU A 249 5.47 -5.65 14.65
CA GLU A 249 5.04 -5.00 15.88
C GLU A 249 4.15 -3.79 15.58
N SER A 250 2.91 -3.86 16.08
CA SER A 250 1.94 -2.77 15.98
C SER A 250 2.14 -1.81 17.15
N ILE A 251 2.45 -0.55 16.85
CA ILE A 251 2.66 0.51 17.85
C ILE A 251 1.61 1.59 17.66
N VAL A 252 0.90 1.90 18.75
CA VAL A 252 -0.05 3.02 18.81
C VAL A 252 0.20 3.74 20.12
N ASP A 253 0.96 4.82 20.08
CA ASP A 253 1.29 5.59 21.28
C ASP A 253 1.34 7.11 21.03
N LEU A 254 1.21 7.87 22.12
CA LEU A 254 1.43 9.29 22.19
C LEU A 254 2.54 9.53 23.21
N LEU A 255 3.69 9.96 22.73
CA LEU A 255 4.92 10.08 23.49
C LEU A 255 5.24 11.56 23.74
N GLU A 256 5.93 11.81 24.84
CA GLU A 256 6.60 13.08 25.07
C GLU A 256 7.94 13.07 24.32
N GLU A 257 8.37 14.26 23.86
CA GLU A 257 9.63 14.41 23.13
C GLU A 257 10.84 13.89 23.95
N THR A 258 10.73 13.91 25.28
CA THR A 258 11.75 13.43 26.22
C THR A 258 11.76 11.90 26.39
N GLU A 259 10.65 11.20 26.18
CA GLU A 259 10.54 9.75 26.38
C GLU A 259 11.20 8.95 25.24
N LEU A 260 11.22 9.49 24.01
CA LEU A 260 11.74 8.80 22.84
C LEU A 260 13.27 8.54 22.86
N PHE A 261 14.03 9.23 23.70
CA PHE A 261 15.48 9.13 23.74
C PHE A 261 16.04 8.50 25.01
N HIS A 262 15.25 8.33 26.09
CA HIS A 262 15.71 7.70 27.32
C HIS A 262 15.82 6.17 27.22
N GLU A 263 15.02 5.49 26.39
CA GLU A 263 15.12 4.05 26.19
C GLU A 263 16.37 3.62 25.39
N HIS A 264 16.99 4.55 24.64
CA HIS A 264 18.18 4.21 23.84
C HIS A 264 19.49 4.26 24.61
N ASP A 265 19.57 5.06 25.69
CA ASP A 265 20.79 5.16 26.52
C ASP A 265 20.92 3.97 27.49
N GLU A 266 19.83 3.33 27.90
CA GLU A 266 19.89 2.16 28.78
C GLU A 266 20.29 0.86 28.05
N ASN A 267 19.99 0.73 26.76
CA ASN A 267 20.37 -0.46 25.98
C ASN A 267 21.82 -0.42 25.44
N ASN A 268 22.44 0.76 25.38
CA ASN A 268 23.85 0.90 24.96
C ASN A 268 24.86 0.83 26.12
N SER A 269 24.41 0.93 27.38
CA SER A 269 25.27 0.86 28.56
C SER A 269 25.54 -0.56 29.06
N THR A 270 24.90 -1.59 28.49
CA THR A 270 25.04 -2.99 28.91
C THR A 270 26.00 -3.81 28.06
N THR A 271 26.64 -3.24 27.02
CA THR A 271 27.55 -3.98 26.12
C THR A 271 29.01 -3.65 26.28
N GLU A 272 29.40 -2.78 27.20
CA GLU A 272 30.83 -2.47 27.48
C GLU A 272 31.22 -2.75 28.94
N GLN A 273 31.03 -3.96 29.43
CA GLN A 273 31.76 -4.47 30.60
C GLN A 273 31.89 -5.99 30.52
N GLY A 274 33.04 -6.45 30.11
CA GLY A 274 33.42 -7.87 30.08
C GLY A 274 34.74 -8.09 29.40
N ASP A 275 35.74 -7.90 30.18
CA ASP A 275 36.91 -8.64 30.54
C ASP A 275 38.19 -8.44 29.74
N CYS A 276 39.04 -7.60 30.33
CA CYS A 276 40.52 -7.77 30.29
C CYS A 276 40.95 -8.73 31.37
N HIS A 277 41.37 -9.95 31.05
CA HIS A 277 42.35 -10.68 31.84
C HIS A 277 43.20 -11.62 30.99
N SER A 278 44.45 -11.18 30.82
CA SER A 278 45.75 -11.87 30.83
C SER A 278 45.86 -13.34 30.45
N THR A 279 46.68 -13.54 29.44
CA THR A 279 47.49 -14.73 29.13
C THR A 279 48.41 -15.14 30.30
N PRO A 280 48.88 -16.44 30.39
CA PRO A 280 50.09 -16.78 29.67
C PRO A 280 50.16 -18.22 29.09
N SER A 281 50.95 -18.29 28.04
CA SER A 281 51.79 -19.34 27.45
C SER A 281 51.91 -20.72 28.14
N ASN A 282 51.83 -21.81 27.37
CA ASN A 282 52.95 -22.66 27.03
C ASN A 282 52.58 -23.88 26.17
N ASP A 283 53.30 -23.99 25.11
CA ASP A 283 54.02 -25.13 24.53
C ASP A 283 53.41 -26.53 24.37
N SER A 284 53.66 -26.97 23.20
CA SER A 284 54.23 -28.24 22.71
C SER A 284 53.31 -29.25 22.02
N ASN A 285 53.54 -29.30 20.74
CA ASN A 285 54.01 -30.47 19.94
C ASN A 285 53.09 -31.60 19.52
N GLN A 286 53.22 -31.79 18.24
CA GLN A 286 53.29 -33.05 17.43
C GLN A 286 51.99 -33.69 16.99
N THR A 287 51.77 -33.67 15.70
CA THR A 287 52.24 -34.52 14.60
C THR A 287 51.27 -35.63 14.19
N THR A 288 51.04 -35.65 12.90
CA THR A 288 50.81 -36.77 11.95
C THR A 288 49.38 -37.15 11.61
N GLN A 289 49.10 -36.86 10.38
CA GLN A 289 48.98 -37.72 9.17
C GLN A 289 47.66 -38.43 8.90
N ASN A 290 47.15 -38.07 7.75
CA ASN A 290 46.64 -38.94 6.64
C ASN A 290 45.40 -39.84 6.86
N ASN A 291 44.38 -39.78 6.07
CA ASN A 291 44.22 -40.35 4.74
C ASN A 291 42.74 -40.27 4.26
N SER A 292 42.56 -39.75 3.12
CA SER A 292 41.92 -40.30 1.91
C SER A 292 40.71 -41.26 2.02
N GLY A 293 39.76 -41.01 1.16
CA GLY A 293 38.83 -41.99 0.61
C GLY A 293 37.45 -41.41 0.29
N THR A 294 37.28 -40.84 -0.84
CA THR A 294 36.48 -41.33 -2.02
C THR A 294 35.35 -42.29 -1.67
N ASP A 295 34.13 -41.92 -2.00
CA ASP A 295 33.34 -42.56 -3.07
C ASP A 295 31.87 -42.06 -3.08
N GLN A 296 31.48 -41.57 -4.21
CA GLN A 296 30.12 -41.67 -4.78
C GLN A 296 30.07 -42.99 -5.57
N PRO A 297 29.00 -43.52 -6.20
CA PRO A 297 27.58 -43.06 -6.33
C PRO A 297 26.58 -44.24 -6.29
N SER A 298 25.28 -43.98 -6.48
CA SER A 298 24.41 -44.63 -7.47
C SER A 298 22.92 -44.56 -7.10
N SER A 299 22.18 -43.89 -7.93
CA SER A 299 21.00 -44.33 -8.73
C SER A 299 20.24 -45.58 -8.32
N LYS A 300 18.91 -45.50 -8.22
CA LYS A 300 17.96 -46.38 -8.88
C LYS A 300 16.53 -45.81 -8.96
N GLU A 301 16.08 -45.76 -10.18
CA GLU A 301 14.69 -45.74 -10.64
C GLU A 301 13.94 -47.02 -10.26
N CYS A 302 12.60 -46.93 -10.17
CA CYS A 302 11.57 -47.85 -10.66
C CYS A 302 10.21 -47.24 -10.30
N SER A 303 9.42 -46.76 -11.21
CA SER A 303 8.54 -47.32 -12.23
C SER A 303 7.32 -48.06 -11.69
N SER A 304 6.14 -47.57 -12.18
CA SER A 304 4.90 -48.23 -12.58
C SER A 304 4.03 -48.86 -11.45
N ASP A 305 2.73 -48.81 -11.43
CA ASP A 305 1.67 -48.97 -12.44
C ASP A 305 0.28 -48.58 -11.87
N SER A 306 -0.51 -47.98 -12.70
CA SER A 306 -1.91 -48.22 -13.11
C SER A 306 -2.92 -48.90 -12.16
N ASN A 307 -4.11 -48.35 -12.06
CA ASN A 307 -5.44 -48.79 -12.51
C ASN A 307 -6.53 -47.98 -11.78
N ALA A 308 -7.33 -47.24 -12.44
CA ALA A 308 -8.58 -47.59 -13.13
C ALA A 308 -9.77 -47.87 -12.22
N ALA A 309 -10.78 -47.11 -12.48
CA ALA A 309 -12.19 -47.36 -12.63
C ALA A 309 -13.18 -46.86 -11.58
N SER A 310 -14.05 -46.03 -12.12
CA SER A 310 -15.53 -46.02 -12.02
C SER A 310 -16.22 -45.75 -10.68
N ASN A 311 -16.84 -44.57 -10.56
CA ASN A 311 -18.30 -44.41 -10.78
C ASN A 311 -18.59 -42.88 -10.85
#